data_b291b0fb503110151c0eea5de6c398ff
#
_entry.id   b291b0fb503110151c0eea5de6c398ff
#
_cell.length_a   1.000
_cell.length_b   1.000
_cell.length_c   1.000
_cell.angle_alpha   90.00
_cell.angle_beta   90.00
_cell.angle_gamma   90.00
#
_symmetry.space_group_name_H-M   'P 1'
#
loop_
_entity.id
_entity.type
_entity.pdbx_description
1 polymer ?
#
loop_
_entity_poly.entity_id
_entity_poly.type
_entity_poly.pdbx_seq_one_letter_code
_entity_poly.pdbx_strand_id
1 'polypeptide(L)'
;EDFSKWYIQTIQKADLMDYSPVRGCMIFKPDGYEIWEHIQEEFNRRFKEEGIRNAYFPMLIPESFFTKEADHIEGFAPELPWVTEAAGEKLEERLALRPTSETMIGTAFSNWINSYRDLPYEINQWANVFRWEKKTLPFLRTSEFLWQEGHTAHADEEDARRRTMRMLDIYKEVVEGVLAVPVYEGQKTPSERFAGAVDTYSIEAMMKDGKAVQAGTSHYMGTKFAEAFDIKYLTKENEHVHAHTTSWGVSTRLIGSLIMTHGDEQGLVLPPKVAPTQVVLIPVGPWKKNPAILEKLEELQKELKAAGLRVKIDDTDNSPGFKFNEWELRGVPMR
;
A
#
# COMPACT_ATOMS: atom_id res chain seq x y z
N GLU A 1 0.92 5.80 -29.26
CA GLU A 1 0.46 4.52 -28.69
C GLU A 1 -0.48 4.75 -27.52
N ASP A 2 -1.46 3.85 -27.36
CA ASP A 2 -2.39 3.91 -26.23
C ASP A 2 -1.67 3.51 -24.95
N PHE A 3 -1.36 4.49 -24.12
CA PHE A 3 -0.60 4.33 -22.88
C PHE A 3 -1.28 3.35 -21.91
N SER A 4 -2.62 3.35 -21.86
CA SER A 4 -3.38 2.42 -21.02
C SER A 4 -3.22 0.97 -21.50
N LYS A 5 -3.18 0.75 -22.81
CA LYS A 5 -2.98 -0.57 -23.40
C LYS A 5 -1.55 -1.09 -23.13
N TRP A 6 -0.55 -0.23 -23.32
CA TRP A 6 0.83 -0.55 -22.98
C TRP A 6 0.97 -0.96 -21.50
N TYR A 7 0.37 -0.18 -20.59
CA TYR A 7 0.42 -0.44 -19.15
C TYR A 7 -0.13 -1.82 -18.78
N ILE A 8 -1.34 -2.15 -19.28
CA ILE A 8 -1.98 -3.45 -19.01
C ILE A 8 -1.15 -4.60 -19.60
N GLN A 9 -0.68 -4.44 -20.84
CA GLN A 9 0.13 -5.47 -21.49
C GLN A 9 1.46 -5.71 -20.79
N THR A 10 2.11 -4.66 -20.31
CA THR A 10 3.36 -4.77 -19.55
C THR A 10 3.16 -5.57 -18.26
N ILE A 11 2.12 -5.26 -17.49
CA ILE A 11 1.79 -5.98 -16.25
C ILE A 11 1.53 -7.47 -16.51
N GLN A 12 0.75 -7.79 -17.55
CA GLN A 12 0.41 -9.16 -17.88
C GLN A 12 1.62 -9.95 -18.40
N LYS A 13 2.39 -9.37 -19.32
CA LYS A 13 3.59 -10.02 -19.89
C LYS A 13 4.71 -10.18 -18.86
N ALA A 14 4.86 -9.23 -17.94
CA ALA A 14 5.82 -9.32 -16.85
C ALA A 14 5.36 -10.23 -15.70
N ASP A 15 4.16 -10.82 -15.82
CA ASP A 15 3.64 -11.82 -14.89
C ASP A 15 3.40 -11.29 -13.46
N LEU A 16 2.97 -10.01 -13.34
CA LEU A 16 2.78 -9.37 -12.04
C LEU A 16 1.36 -9.56 -11.47
N MET A 17 0.35 -9.60 -12.34
CA MET A 17 -1.05 -9.61 -11.93
C MET A 17 -1.91 -10.29 -12.98
N ASP A 18 -3.01 -10.91 -12.54
CA ASP A 18 -4.02 -11.51 -13.41
C ASP A 18 -5.43 -11.12 -12.98
N TYR A 19 -6.40 -11.30 -13.88
CA TYR A 19 -7.80 -11.05 -13.59
C TYR A 19 -8.41 -12.19 -12.78
N SER A 20 -9.18 -11.86 -11.76
CA SER A 20 -9.99 -12.85 -11.05
C SER A 20 -11.39 -12.98 -11.66
N PRO A 21 -12.16 -14.04 -11.32
CA PRO A 21 -13.57 -14.12 -11.68
C PRO A 21 -14.43 -13.01 -11.06
N VAL A 22 -13.95 -12.37 -9.99
CA VAL A 22 -14.65 -11.27 -9.33
C VAL A 22 -14.22 -9.95 -9.94
N ARG A 23 -15.16 -9.26 -10.58
CA ARG A 23 -14.90 -8.01 -11.29
C ARG A 23 -14.24 -6.98 -10.38
N GLY A 24 -13.10 -6.46 -10.83
CA GLY A 24 -12.36 -5.41 -10.13
C GLY A 24 -11.46 -5.91 -8.99
N CYS A 25 -11.52 -7.20 -8.66
CA CYS A 25 -10.59 -7.84 -7.73
C CYS A 25 -9.54 -8.61 -8.51
N MET A 26 -8.28 -8.25 -8.34
CA MET A 26 -7.17 -8.81 -9.12
C MET A 26 -6.42 -9.89 -8.34
N ILE A 27 -5.80 -10.82 -9.07
CA ILE A 27 -4.88 -11.80 -8.50
C ILE A 27 -3.47 -11.22 -8.58
N PHE A 28 -2.81 -11.01 -7.44
CA PHE A 28 -1.40 -10.69 -7.41
C PHE A 28 -0.60 -11.97 -7.64
N LYS A 29 0.22 -11.98 -8.69
CA LYS A 29 1.11 -13.10 -8.97
C LYS A 29 2.38 -12.96 -8.09
N PRO A 30 3.18 -14.03 -7.93
CA PRO A 30 4.29 -14.03 -6.99
C PRO A 30 5.24 -12.83 -7.14
N ASP A 31 5.71 -12.52 -8.36
CA ASP A 31 6.63 -11.39 -8.57
C ASP A 31 5.96 -10.04 -8.25
N GLY A 32 4.67 -9.87 -8.57
CA GLY A 32 3.89 -8.68 -8.22
C GLY A 32 3.70 -8.53 -6.72
N TYR A 33 3.47 -9.64 -6.02
CA TYR A 33 3.34 -9.63 -4.56
C TYR A 33 4.68 -9.39 -3.86
N GLU A 34 5.77 -9.96 -4.36
CA GLU A 34 7.11 -9.75 -3.81
C GLU A 34 7.58 -8.29 -3.92
N ILE A 35 7.19 -7.57 -4.99
CA ILE A 35 7.40 -6.11 -5.06
C ILE A 35 6.68 -5.41 -3.90
N TRP A 36 5.44 -5.82 -3.62
CA TRP A 36 4.68 -5.29 -2.49
C TRP A 36 5.31 -5.61 -1.14
N GLU A 37 5.80 -6.82 -0.94
CA GLU A 37 6.51 -7.23 0.29
C GLU A 37 7.74 -6.35 0.54
N HIS A 38 8.54 -6.05 -0.48
CA HIS A 38 9.69 -5.15 -0.34
C HIS A 38 9.30 -3.70 -0.01
N ILE A 39 8.22 -3.19 -0.61
CA ILE A 39 7.66 -1.88 -0.26
C ILE A 39 7.17 -1.89 1.20
N GLN A 40 6.46 -2.94 1.58
CA GLN A 40 5.92 -3.15 2.91
C GLN A 40 7.04 -3.20 3.97
N GLU A 41 8.11 -3.92 3.68
CA GLU A 41 9.29 -4.07 4.55
C GLU A 41 9.95 -2.71 4.84
N GLU A 42 10.15 -1.88 3.81
CA GLU A 42 10.72 -0.54 3.95
C GLU A 42 9.84 0.40 4.78
N PHE A 43 8.54 0.42 4.53
CA PHE A 43 7.63 1.22 5.36
C PHE A 43 7.56 0.70 6.80
N ASN A 44 7.40 -0.61 6.97
CA ASN A 44 7.27 -1.23 8.28
C ASN A 44 8.49 -0.99 9.18
N ARG A 45 9.69 -1.00 8.60
CA ARG A 45 10.93 -0.65 9.30
C ARG A 45 10.87 0.80 9.84
N ARG A 46 10.51 1.77 8.97
CA ARG A 46 10.42 3.18 9.35
C ARG A 46 9.32 3.44 10.39
N PHE A 47 8.17 2.80 10.25
CA PHE A 47 7.08 2.90 11.23
C PHE A 47 7.53 2.41 12.62
N LYS A 48 8.26 1.30 12.67
CA LYS A 48 8.81 0.78 13.93
C LYS A 48 9.87 1.69 14.54
N GLU A 49 10.71 2.33 13.73
CA GLU A 49 11.67 3.35 14.17
C GLU A 49 10.98 4.56 14.80
N GLU A 50 9.79 4.90 14.32
CA GLU A 50 8.91 5.95 14.92
C GLU A 50 8.12 5.46 16.15
N GLY A 51 8.25 4.20 16.55
CA GLY A 51 7.52 3.62 17.69
C GLY A 51 6.12 3.10 17.34
N ILE A 52 5.70 3.18 16.07
CA ILE A 52 4.38 2.72 15.63
C ILE A 52 4.33 1.19 15.62
N ARG A 53 3.27 0.62 16.17
CA ARG A 53 3.07 -0.82 16.27
C ARG A 53 2.00 -1.32 15.30
N ASN A 54 2.20 -2.52 14.74
CA ASN A 54 1.18 -3.15 13.92
C ASN A 54 0.07 -3.75 14.79
N ALA A 55 -1.17 -3.60 14.33
CA ALA A 55 -2.36 -4.22 14.86
C ALA A 55 -3.19 -4.82 13.71
N TYR A 56 -4.22 -5.58 14.03
CA TYR A 56 -5.17 -6.11 13.05
C TYR A 56 -6.60 -5.97 13.55
N PHE A 57 -7.49 -5.52 12.67
CA PHE A 57 -8.91 -5.32 12.93
C PHE A 57 -9.76 -6.16 11.97
N PRO A 58 -10.95 -6.59 12.40
CA PRO A 58 -11.86 -7.35 11.56
C PRO A 58 -12.20 -6.65 10.25
N MET A 59 -12.33 -7.44 9.18
CA MET A 59 -12.72 -6.95 7.86
C MET A 59 -14.19 -6.52 7.80
N LEU A 60 -15.06 -7.16 8.56
CA LEU A 60 -16.50 -6.91 8.58
C LEU A 60 -16.83 -5.82 9.61
N ILE A 61 -17.57 -4.81 9.16
CA ILE A 61 -17.96 -3.67 9.98
C ILE A 61 -19.50 -3.63 10.04
N PRO A 62 -20.10 -3.65 11.25
CA PRO A 62 -21.54 -3.49 11.42
C PRO A 62 -22.07 -2.18 10.82
N GLU A 63 -23.22 -2.22 10.16
CA GLU A 63 -23.84 -1.03 9.57
C GLU A 63 -24.04 0.11 10.59
N SER A 64 -24.39 -0.23 11.83
CA SER A 64 -24.57 0.73 12.93
C SER A 64 -23.32 1.57 13.22
N PHE A 65 -22.10 1.09 12.88
CA PHE A 65 -20.88 1.87 13.07
C PHE A 65 -20.77 3.05 12.11
N PHE A 66 -21.34 2.93 10.92
CA PHE A 66 -21.35 4.00 9.93
C PHE A 66 -22.34 5.12 10.28
N THR A 67 -23.33 4.86 11.12
CA THR A 67 -24.32 5.91 11.51
C THR A 67 -23.79 6.90 12.54
N LYS A 68 -22.60 6.65 13.12
CA LYS A 68 -22.00 7.51 14.16
C LYS A 68 -21.32 8.75 13.58
N GLU A 69 -20.86 8.67 12.33
CA GLU A 69 -20.12 9.75 11.67
C GLU A 69 -20.70 9.96 10.25
N ALA A 70 -21.60 10.94 10.11
CA ALA A 70 -22.36 11.15 8.87
C ALA A 70 -21.49 11.50 7.65
N ASP A 71 -20.48 12.35 7.83
CA ASP A 71 -19.57 12.77 6.73
C ASP A 71 -18.81 11.57 6.17
N HIS A 72 -18.41 10.64 7.04
CA HIS A 72 -17.71 9.42 6.66
C HIS A 72 -18.58 8.47 5.85
N ILE A 73 -19.87 8.36 6.24
CA ILE A 73 -20.87 7.55 5.52
C ILE A 73 -21.12 8.10 4.13
N GLU A 74 -21.36 9.40 3.99
CA GLU A 74 -21.63 10.02 2.69
C GLU A 74 -20.49 9.79 1.70
N GLY A 75 -19.25 9.76 2.18
CA GLY A 75 -18.06 9.47 1.36
C GLY A 75 -17.97 8.04 0.85
N PHE A 76 -18.37 7.05 1.65
CA PHE A 76 -18.15 5.63 1.34
C PHE A 76 -19.40 4.80 1.02
N ALA A 77 -20.59 5.23 1.46
CA ALA A 77 -21.83 4.43 1.29
C ALA A 77 -22.08 3.90 -0.13
N PRO A 78 -21.82 4.66 -1.22
CA PRO A 78 -22.02 4.18 -2.58
C PRO A 78 -21.11 3.04 -3.01
N GLU A 79 -20.00 2.85 -2.31
CA GLU A 79 -18.91 1.92 -2.67
C GLU A 79 -18.83 0.69 -1.75
N LEU A 80 -19.80 0.49 -0.84
CA LEU A 80 -19.76 -0.59 0.14
C LEU A 80 -20.39 -1.89 -0.39
N PRO A 81 -19.62 -2.99 -0.45
CA PRO A 81 -20.19 -4.34 -0.52
C PRO A 81 -20.75 -4.75 0.84
N TRP A 82 -21.89 -5.43 0.85
CA TRP A 82 -22.59 -5.83 2.06
C TRP A 82 -22.74 -7.34 2.18
N VAL A 83 -22.46 -7.88 3.36
CA VAL A 83 -22.80 -9.25 3.75
C VAL A 83 -24.12 -9.20 4.51
N THR A 84 -25.12 -9.90 3.99
CA THR A 84 -26.49 -9.93 4.51
C THR A 84 -26.90 -11.28 5.08
N GLU A 85 -26.13 -12.33 4.74
CA GLU A 85 -26.40 -13.71 5.16
C GLU A 85 -25.09 -14.40 5.57
N ALA A 86 -25.15 -15.26 6.56
CA ALA A 86 -24.06 -16.12 6.97
C ALA A 86 -24.61 -17.48 7.45
N ALA A 87 -23.92 -18.58 7.15
CA ALA A 87 -24.32 -19.93 7.49
C ALA A 87 -25.75 -20.33 7.03
N GLY A 88 -26.25 -19.70 5.95
CA GLY A 88 -27.60 -19.94 5.42
C GLY A 88 -28.73 -19.15 6.09
N GLU A 89 -28.41 -18.27 7.02
CA GLU A 89 -29.36 -17.45 7.76
C GLU A 89 -29.12 -15.95 7.48
N LYS A 90 -30.19 -15.16 7.50
CA LYS A 90 -30.08 -13.71 7.43
C LYS A 90 -29.47 -13.18 8.73
N LEU A 91 -28.53 -12.23 8.57
CA LEU A 91 -28.00 -11.50 9.70
C LEU A 91 -29.04 -10.51 10.24
N GLU A 92 -29.08 -10.31 11.56
CA GLU A 92 -29.90 -9.29 12.19
C GLU A 92 -29.52 -7.88 11.73
N GLU A 93 -28.21 -7.67 11.54
CA GLU A 93 -27.62 -6.46 11.01
C GLU A 93 -26.68 -6.80 9.85
N ARG A 94 -26.75 -6.09 8.74
CA ARG A 94 -25.82 -6.30 7.63
C ARG A 94 -24.42 -5.78 7.98
N LEU A 95 -23.41 -6.43 7.42
CA LEU A 95 -22.00 -6.13 7.65
C LEU A 95 -21.37 -5.63 6.36
N ALA A 96 -20.69 -4.49 6.41
CA ALA A 96 -19.91 -4.00 5.27
C ALA A 96 -18.54 -4.65 5.21
N LEU A 97 -18.04 -4.92 4.00
CA LEU A 97 -16.61 -5.09 3.80
C LEU A 97 -15.93 -3.72 3.96
N ARG A 98 -14.92 -3.64 4.81
CA ARG A 98 -14.28 -2.36 5.18
C ARG A 98 -13.76 -1.57 3.98
N PRO A 99 -14.13 -0.30 3.81
CA PRO A 99 -13.48 0.63 2.86
C PRO A 99 -12.23 1.28 3.47
N THR A 100 -12.16 1.28 4.77
CA THR A 100 -11.13 1.73 5.72
C THR A 100 -11.57 1.26 7.11
N SER A 101 -10.68 1.26 8.08
CA SER A 101 -10.98 0.77 9.44
C SER A 101 -11.22 1.88 10.47
N GLU A 102 -11.35 3.16 10.08
CA GLU A 102 -11.55 4.28 11.00
C GLU A 102 -12.63 4.01 12.05
N THR A 103 -13.79 3.54 11.64
CA THR A 103 -14.94 3.34 12.54
C THR A 103 -14.68 2.23 13.56
N MET A 104 -14.07 1.14 13.11
CA MET A 104 -13.69 0.01 13.99
C MET A 104 -12.58 0.43 14.96
N ILE A 105 -11.58 1.15 14.46
CA ILE A 105 -10.46 1.63 15.26
C ILE A 105 -10.92 2.71 16.23
N GLY A 106 -11.79 3.62 15.81
CA GLY A 106 -12.38 4.62 16.69
C GLY A 106 -13.10 4.00 17.89
N THR A 107 -13.88 2.94 17.65
CA THR A 107 -14.53 2.17 18.73
C THR A 107 -13.51 1.47 19.65
N ALA A 108 -12.43 0.93 19.09
CA ALA A 108 -11.36 0.33 19.90
C ALA A 108 -10.62 1.38 20.74
N PHE A 109 -10.27 2.52 20.14
CA PHE A 109 -9.60 3.61 20.85
C PHE A 109 -10.43 4.16 22.02
N SER A 110 -11.75 4.26 21.87
CA SER A 110 -12.61 4.70 22.98
C SER A 110 -12.57 3.76 24.19
N ASN A 111 -12.25 2.48 23.98
CA ASN A 111 -12.09 1.50 25.05
C ASN A 111 -10.66 1.43 25.60
N TRP A 112 -9.65 1.74 24.76
CA TRP A 112 -8.24 1.55 25.13
C TRP A 112 -7.60 2.78 25.71
N ILE A 113 -8.10 3.99 25.35
CA ILE A 113 -7.55 5.28 25.78
C ILE A 113 -8.43 5.83 26.90
N ASN A 114 -7.88 5.88 28.12
CA ASN A 114 -8.62 6.33 29.30
C ASN A 114 -7.92 7.48 30.02
N SER A 115 -6.63 7.63 29.86
CA SER A 115 -5.78 8.56 30.57
C SER A 115 -4.75 9.20 29.66
N TYR A 116 -4.28 10.39 29.99
CA TYR A 116 -3.16 11.04 29.30
C TYR A 116 -1.90 10.17 29.22
N ARG A 117 -1.77 9.14 30.07
CA ARG A 117 -0.64 8.18 30.04
C ARG A 117 -0.72 7.18 28.90
N ASP A 118 -1.90 7.03 28.30
CA ASP A 118 -2.13 6.13 27.15
C ASP A 118 -1.77 6.81 25.83
N LEU A 119 -1.49 8.11 25.86
CA LEU A 119 -1.21 8.94 24.68
C LEU A 119 0.27 9.29 24.54
N PRO A 120 0.80 9.42 23.32
CA PRO A 120 0.12 9.11 22.06
C PRO A 120 -0.12 7.62 21.87
N TYR A 121 -1.26 7.25 21.28
CA TYR A 121 -1.57 5.89 20.90
C TYR A 121 -1.45 5.74 19.39
N GLU A 122 -0.50 4.94 18.91
CA GLU A 122 -0.10 4.94 17.51
C GLU A 122 -0.02 3.52 16.95
N ILE A 123 -0.84 3.21 15.96
CA ILE A 123 -0.89 1.89 15.32
C ILE A 123 -0.90 1.98 13.81
N ASN A 124 -0.49 0.90 13.19
CA ASN A 124 -0.59 0.63 11.76
C ASN A 124 -1.25 -0.72 11.53
N GLN A 125 -1.99 -0.85 10.44
CA GLN A 125 -2.56 -2.11 9.98
C GLN A 125 -2.17 -2.36 8.52
N TRP A 126 -1.62 -3.53 8.24
CA TRP A 126 -1.46 -4.06 6.89
C TRP A 126 -2.68 -4.92 6.57
N ALA A 127 -3.44 -4.57 5.54
CA ALA A 127 -4.72 -5.21 5.27
C ALA A 127 -5.18 -5.01 3.82
N ASN A 128 -6.28 -5.65 3.47
CA ASN A 128 -7.06 -5.33 2.29
C ASN A 128 -8.21 -4.40 2.66
N VAL A 129 -8.75 -3.69 1.68
CA VAL A 129 -10.01 -2.93 1.77
C VAL A 129 -10.79 -3.06 0.46
N PHE A 130 -12.08 -2.74 0.54
CA PHE A 130 -13.01 -2.83 -0.58
C PHE A 130 -13.65 -1.47 -0.83
N ARG A 131 -13.51 -0.99 -2.08
CA ARG A 131 -14.21 0.19 -2.61
C ARG A 131 -14.73 -0.17 -3.99
N TRP A 132 -16.03 -0.40 -4.12
CA TRP A 132 -16.61 -0.99 -5.33
C TRP A 132 -16.52 -0.02 -6.50
N GLU A 133 -15.62 -0.28 -7.41
CA GLU A 133 -15.26 0.59 -8.52
C GLU A 133 -15.96 0.19 -9.83
N LYS A 134 -16.51 1.18 -10.53
CA LYS A 134 -17.12 0.96 -11.86
C LYS A 134 -16.08 0.76 -12.95
N LYS A 135 -14.95 1.47 -12.86
CA LYS A 135 -13.83 1.39 -13.80
C LYS A 135 -12.57 1.03 -13.04
N THR A 136 -11.93 -0.05 -13.44
CA THR A 136 -10.75 -0.57 -12.77
C THR A 136 -9.53 -0.55 -13.69
N LEU A 137 -8.35 -0.36 -13.09
CA LEU A 137 -7.07 -0.42 -13.75
C LEU A 137 -6.09 -1.12 -12.79
N PRO A 138 -5.40 -2.21 -13.20
CA PRO A 138 -4.51 -2.98 -12.35
C PRO A 138 -3.57 -2.09 -11.52
N PHE A 139 -3.37 -2.42 -10.25
CA PHE A 139 -2.64 -1.67 -9.22
C PHE A 139 -3.17 -0.26 -8.92
N LEU A 140 -3.56 0.52 -9.91
CA LEU A 140 -3.92 1.94 -9.75
C LEU A 140 -5.32 2.15 -9.18
N ARG A 141 -6.28 1.34 -9.61
CA ARG A 141 -7.68 1.45 -9.20
C ARG A 141 -8.39 0.11 -9.31
N THR A 142 -8.58 -0.56 -8.19
CA THR A 142 -9.23 -1.87 -8.10
C THR A 142 -10.28 -1.86 -7.01
N SER A 143 -11.28 -2.75 -7.08
CA SER A 143 -12.34 -2.83 -6.08
C SER A 143 -11.85 -3.38 -4.75
N GLU A 144 -10.90 -4.31 -4.78
CA GLU A 144 -10.12 -4.74 -3.64
C GLU A 144 -8.66 -4.35 -3.87
N PHE A 145 -8.00 -3.82 -2.84
CA PHE A 145 -6.57 -3.53 -2.89
C PHE A 145 -5.91 -3.76 -1.53
N LEU A 146 -4.62 -3.99 -1.56
CA LEU A 146 -3.78 -4.09 -0.37
C LEU A 146 -3.22 -2.71 -0.03
N TRP A 147 -3.15 -2.43 1.25
CA TRP A 147 -2.63 -1.16 1.74
C TRP A 147 -2.09 -1.27 3.16
N GLN A 148 -1.56 -0.19 3.66
CA GLN A 148 -1.46 0.09 5.08
C GLN A 148 -2.36 1.25 5.43
N GLU A 149 -2.91 1.22 6.61
CA GLU A 149 -3.59 2.32 7.24
C GLU A 149 -3.04 2.53 8.65
N GLY A 150 -2.57 3.72 8.91
CA GLY A 150 -2.13 4.11 10.24
C GLY A 150 -3.18 5.00 10.90
N HIS A 151 -3.32 4.84 12.21
CA HIS A 151 -4.27 5.59 13.00
C HIS A 151 -3.62 5.94 14.32
N THR A 152 -3.77 7.20 14.73
CA THR A 152 -3.16 7.69 15.96
C THR A 152 -4.12 8.56 16.75
N ALA A 153 -3.89 8.63 18.06
CA ALA A 153 -4.57 9.57 18.96
C ALA A 153 -3.53 10.29 19.82
N HIS A 154 -3.72 11.59 19.98
CA HIS A 154 -2.80 12.51 20.63
C HIS A 154 -3.54 13.39 21.64
N ALA A 155 -2.80 13.89 22.65
CA ALA A 155 -3.35 14.78 23.65
C ALA A 155 -3.65 16.20 23.12
N ASP A 156 -2.89 16.65 22.13
CA ASP A 156 -2.99 18.01 21.60
C ASP A 156 -2.86 18.06 20.07
N GLU A 157 -3.30 19.19 19.53
CA GLU A 157 -3.29 19.45 18.10
C GLU A 157 -1.88 19.50 17.51
N GLU A 158 -0.93 20.10 18.23
CA GLU A 158 0.43 20.28 17.75
C GLU A 158 1.12 18.93 17.52
N ASP A 159 0.98 18.01 18.48
CA ASP A 159 1.53 16.66 18.37
C ASP A 159 0.86 15.86 17.23
N ALA A 160 -0.46 15.95 17.11
CA ALA A 160 -1.20 15.29 16.03
C ALA A 160 -0.79 15.83 14.64
N ARG A 161 -0.67 17.15 14.48
CA ARG A 161 -0.21 17.76 13.23
C ARG A 161 1.23 17.39 12.88
N ARG A 162 2.11 17.40 13.89
CA ARG A 162 3.50 16.94 13.71
C ARG A 162 3.55 15.51 13.22
N ARG A 163 2.76 14.61 13.79
CA ARG A 163 2.65 13.21 13.35
C ARG A 163 2.09 13.11 11.93
N THR A 164 1.07 13.88 11.60
CA THR A 164 0.50 13.94 10.23
C THR A 164 1.58 14.27 9.20
N MET A 165 2.39 15.29 9.44
CA MET A 165 3.45 15.69 8.53
C MET A 165 4.60 14.69 8.50
N ARG A 166 5.01 14.14 9.66
CA ARG A 166 6.07 13.13 9.71
C ARG A 166 5.74 11.89 8.88
N MET A 167 4.48 11.46 8.88
CA MET A 167 4.05 10.31 8.07
C MET A 167 4.08 10.62 6.58
N LEU A 168 3.73 11.84 6.18
CA LEU A 168 3.87 12.30 4.79
C LEU A 168 5.34 12.29 4.36
N ASP A 169 6.26 12.78 5.22
CA ASP A 169 7.70 12.76 4.96
C ASP A 169 8.20 11.33 4.74
N ILE A 170 7.80 10.38 5.59
CA ILE A 170 8.17 8.96 5.45
C ILE A 170 7.68 8.40 4.10
N TYR A 171 6.46 8.75 3.69
CA TYR A 171 5.96 8.34 2.38
C TYR A 171 6.81 8.88 1.24
N LYS A 172 7.17 10.16 1.29
CA LYS A 172 8.05 10.78 0.31
C LYS A 172 9.44 10.13 0.31
N GLU A 173 10.05 9.95 1.48
CA GLU A 173 11.36 9.31 1.62
C GLU A 173 11.41 7.91 0.97
N VAL A 174 10.37 7.10 1.16
CA VAL A 174 10.30 5.76 0.55
C VAL A 174 10.02 5.84 -0.94
N VAL A 175 9.04 6.64 -1.36
CA VAL A 175 8.66 6.73 -2.77
C VAL A 175 9.79 7.31 -3.62
N GLU A 176 10.49 8.35 -3.15
CA GLU A 176 11.64 8.90 -3.86
C GLU A 176 12.92 8.07 -3.67
N GLY A 177 13.22 7.62 -2.46
CA GLY A 177 14.51 7.00 -2.14
C GLY A 177 14.57 5.49 -2.41
N VAL A 178 13.44 4.80 -2.47
CA VAL A 178 13.35 3.35 -2.70
C VAL A 178 12.76 3.03 -4.06
N LEU A 179 11.64 3.67 -4.41
CA LEU A 179 10.98 3.48 -5.70
C LEU A 179 11.54 4.39 -6.79
N ALA A 180 12.36 5.38 -6.44
CA ALA A 180 12.92 6.39 -7.34
C ALA A 180 11.83 7.16 -8.12
N VAL A 181 10.64 7.33 -7.53
CA VAL A 181 9.52 8.05 -8.13
C VAL A 181 9.46 9.45 -7.54
N PRO A 182 9.79 10.51 -8.31
CA PRO A 182 9.66 11.89 -7.85
C PRO A 182 8.21 12.22 -7.52
N VAL A 183 7.98 12.92 -6.41
CA VAL A 183 6.64 13.34 -5.99
C VAL A 183 6.57 14.80 -5.59
N TYR A 184 5.38 15.37 -5.77
CA TYR A 184 5.02 16.68 -5.24
C TYR A 184 4.18 16.48 -3.98
N GLU A 185 4.50 17.20 -2.93
CA GLU A 185 3.71 17.21 -1.69
C GLU A 185 2.84 18.46 -1.64
N GLY A 186 1.65 18.33 -1.06
CA GLY A 186 0.73 19.44 -0.92
C GLY A 186 -0.47 19.14 -0.05
N GLN A 187 -1.15 20.19 0.33
CA GLN A 187 -2.43 20.14 1.03
C GLN A 187 -3.57 20.09 0.02
N LYS A 188 -4.50 19.17 0.20
CA LYS A 188 -5.71 19.07 -0.64
C LYS A 188 -6.68 20.21 -0.37
N THR A 189 -7.37 20.61 -1.44
CA THR A 189 -8.46 21.58 -1.31
C THR A 189 -9.60 21.04 -0.44
N PRO A 190 -10.45 21.88 0.15
CA PRO A 190 -11.58 21.44 0.95
C PRO A 190 -12.51 20.43 0.26
N SER A 191 -12.67 20.53 -1.05
CA SER A 191 -13.53 19.63 -1.83
C SER A 191 -12.94 18.24 -2.06
N GLU A 192 -11.61 18.07 -1.88
CA GLU A 192 -10.90 16.82 -2.11
C GLU A 192 -10.33 16.21 -0.83
N ARG A 193 -10.62 16.81 0.31
CA ARG A 193 -10.22 16.28 1.60
C ARG A 193 -10.85 14.91 1.85
N PHE A 194 -10.14 14.08 2.61
CA PHE A 194 -10.69 12.84 3.14
C PHE A 194 -11.93 13.14 4.01
N ALA A 195 -12.97 12.33 3.87
CA ALA A 195 -14.22 12.52 4.58
C ALA A 195 -14.00 12.53 6.10
N GLY A 196 -14.42 13.60 6.77
CA GLY A 196 -14.24 13.83 8.20
C GLY A 196 -12.92 14.48 8.60
N ALA A 197 -11.94 14.61 7.70
CA ALA A 197 -10.66 15.26 8.02
C ALA A 197 -10.76 16.78 8.08
N VAL A 198 -10.00 17.39 8.99
CA VAL A 198 -9.77 18.84 9.05
C VAL A 198 -8.83 19.24 7.92
N ASP A 199 -7.70 18.53 7.79
CA ASP A 199 -6.73 18.73 6.73
C ASP A 199 -6.29 17.39 6.14
N THR A 200 -6.08 17.37 4.83
CA THR A 200 -5.53 16.24 4.10
C THR A 200 -4.31 16.68 3.32
N TYR A 201 -3.22 15.98 3.51
CA TYR A 201 -1.97 16.15 2.76
C TYR A 201 -1.74 14.93 1.86
N SER A 202 -1.14 15.12 0.71
CA SER A 202 -0.81 14.05 -0.22
C SER A 202 0.56 14.24 -0.85
N ILE A 203 1.13 13.12 -1.28
CA ILE A 203 2.21 13.09 -2.24
C ILE A 203 1.64 12.60 -3.58
N GLU A 204 1.99 13.27 -4.66
CA GLU A 204 1.48 12.97 -6.00
C GLU A 204 2.63 12.82 -6.99
N ALA A 205 2.61 11.73 -7.76
CA ALA A 205 3.58 11.44 -8.79
C ALA A 205 3.06 11.87 -10.16
N MET A 206 3.93 12.46 -10.98
CA MET A 206 3.61 12.80 -12.38
C MET A 206 3.90 11.58 -13.27
N MET A 207 2.88 11.13 -13.99
CA MET A 207 3.00 10.02 -14.93
C MET A 207 3.43 10.50 -16.31
N LYS A 208 3.94 9.57 -17.15
CA LYS A 208 4.40 9.89 -18.51
C LYS A 208 3.30 10.43 -19.43
N ASP A 209 2.05 10.16 -19.13
CA ASP A 209 0.89 10.71 -19.85
C ASP A 209 0.45 12.10 -19.36
N GLY A 210 1.22 12.70 -18.46
CA GLY A 210 0.96 14.03 -17.90
C GLY A 210 -0.08 14.07 -16.77
N LYS A 211 -0.60 12.93 -16.33
CA LYS A 211 -1.55 12.85 -15.22
C LYS A 211 -0.83 12.70 -13.90
N ALA A 212 -1.37 13.31 -12.85
CA ALA A 212 -0.93 13.10 -11.49
C ALA A 212 -1.62 11.86 -10.88
N VAL A 213 -0.86 11.09 -10.13
CA VAL A 213 -1.37 9.94 -9.36
C VAL A 213 -1.03 10.15 -7.90
N GLN A 214 -2.06 10.12 -7.05
CA GLN A 214 -1.92 10.16 -5.61
C GLN A 214 -1.17 8.92 -5.12
N ALA A 215 0.01 9.12 -4.53
CA ALA A 215 0.90 8.04 -4.10
C ALA A 215 0.85 7.78 -2.59
N GLY A 216 0.27 8.68 -1.81
CA GLY A 216 0.07 8.52 -0.37
C GLY A 216 -0.65 9.71 0.22
N THR A 217 -1.37 9.51 1.32
CA THR A 217 -2.11 10.56 2.03
C THR A 217 -1.90 10.50 3.53
N SER A 218 -1.93 11.67 4.17
CA SER A 218 -1.89 11.81 5.61
C SER A 218 -2.91 12.86 6.04
N HIS A 219 -3.73 12.52 7.04
CA HIS A 219 -4.89 13.31 7.46
C HIS A 219 -4.78 13.73 8.92
N TYR A 220 -4.98 15.01 9.17
CA TYR A 220 -5.29 15.51 10.49
C TYR A 220 -6.82 15.50 10.65
N MET A 221 -7.33 14.70 11.58
CA MET A 221 -8.76 14.49 11.79
C MET A 221 -9.37 15.47 12.80
N GLY A 222 -8.54 16.22 13.55
CA GLY A 222 -9.00 17.07 14.65
C GLY A 222 -9.60 16.26 15.78
N THR A 223 -10.64 16.80 16.43
CA THR A 223 -11.40 16.15 17.52
C THR A 223 -12.75 15.60 17.06
N LYS A 224 -13.25 15.98 15.87
CA LYS A 224 -14.57 15.58 15.38
C LYS A 224 -14.81 14.08 15.40
N PHE A 225 -13.82 13.33 14.89
CA PHE A 225 -13.91 11.88 14.88
C PHE A 225 -13.85 11.30 16.30
N ALA A 226 -13.01 11.86 17.17
CA ALA A 226 -12.93 11.49 18.57
C ALA A 226 -14.24 11.80 19.33
N GLU A 227 -14.92 12.89 19.00
CA GLU A 227 -16.24 13.23 19.56
C GLU A 227 -17.31 12.22 19.12
N ALA A 228 -17.33 11.85 17.83
CA ALA A 228 -18.29 10.89 17.28
C ALA A 228 -18.15 9.47 17.89
N PHE A 229 -16.92 9.04 18.20
CA PHE A 229 -16.62 7.72 18.78
C PHE A 229 -16.33 7.74 20.28
N ASP A 230 -16.47 8.91 20.95
CA ASP A 230 -16.20 9.12 22.37
C ASP A 230 -14.76 8.71 22.78
N ILE A 231 -13.79 9.06 21.92
CA ILE A 231 -12.36 8.84 22.22
C ILE A 231 -11.90 9.99 23.14
N LYS A 232 -12.02 9.78 24.43
CA LYS A 232 -11.65 10.77 25.45
C LYS A 232 -10.71 10.17 26.49
N TYR A 233 -9.95 11.02 27.09
CA TYR A 233 -9.00 10.65 28.14
C TYR A 233 -9.07 11.62 29.32
N LEU A 234 -8.67 11.15 30.49
CA LEU A 234 -8.55 11.96 31.70
C LEU A 234 -7.19 12.70 31.67
N THR A 235 -7.23 14.02 31.74
CA THR A 235 -6.04 14.88 31.82
C THR A 235 -5.36 14.81 33.21
N LYS A 236 -4.20 15.45 33.36
CA LYS A 236 -3.52 15.58 34.66
C LYS A 236 -4.34 16.39 35.67
N GLU A 237 -5.18 17.28 35.17
CA GLU A 237 -6.06 18.16 35.93
C GLU A 237 -7.41 17.48 36.28
N ASN A 238 -7.57 16.18 35.97
CA ASN A 238 -8.80 15.40 36.13
C ASN A 238 -9.99 15.89 35.31
N GLU A 239 -9.72 16.39 34.10
CA GLU A 239 -10.73 16.78 33.13
C GLU A 239 -10.81 15.74 32.01
N HIS A 240 -12.02 15.43 31.53
CA HIS A 240 -12.20 14.59 30.33
C HIS A 240 -12.19 15.45 29.09
N VAL A 241 -11.25 15.17 28.19
CA VAL A 241 -11.13 15.85 26.89
C VAL A 241 -11.05 14.84 25.75
N HIS A 242 -11.51 15.22 24.57
CA HIS A 242 -11.39 14.37 23.38
C HIS A 242 -9.98 14.44 22.79
N ALA A 243 -9.48 13.33 22.31
CA ALA A 243 -8.20 13.23 21.67
C ALA A 243 -8.20 13.87 20.28
N HIS A 244 -7.04 14.36 19.85
CA HIS A 244 -6.78 14.71 18.46
C HIS A 244 -6.33 13.46 17.70
N THR A 245 -6.95 13.17 16.56
CA THR A 245 -6.65 11.94 15.82
C THR A 245 -6.01 12.23 14.46
N THR A 246 -5.26 11.26 13.96
CA THR A 246 -4.72 11.26 12.61
C THR A 246 -4.94 9.91 11.94
N SER A 247 -4.98 9.92 10.61
CA SER A 247 -4.92 8.70 9.82
C SER A 247 -4.07 8.91 8.56
N TRP A 248 -3.42 7.86 8.08
CA TRP A 248 -2.51 7.95 6.96
C TRP A 248 -2.38 6.61 6.25
N GLY A 249 -2.21 6.63 4.91
CA GLY A 249 -2.24 5.42 4.12
C GLY A 249 -1.50 5.48 2.78
N VAL A 250 -0.93 4.34 2.40
CA VAL A 250 -0.43 4.02 1.06
C VAL A 250 -0.90 2.63 0.65
N SER A 251 -1.03 2.41 -0.64
CA SER A 251 -1.56 1.16 -1.19
C SER A 251 -0.64 0.59 -2.28
N THR A 252 -1.01 -0.57 -2.79
CA THR A 252 -0.42 -1.19 -3.97
C THR A 252 -0.49 -0.31 -5.23
N ARG A 253 -1.17 0.85 -5.18
CA ARG A 253 -1.08 1.88 -6.20
C ARG A 253 0.36 2.35 -6.45
N LEU A 254 1.24 2.26 -5.45
CA LEU A 254 2.66 2.56 -5.60
C LEU A 254 3.35 1.69 -6.66
N ILE A 255 2.93 0.43 -6.81
CA ILE A 255 3.44 -0.45 -7.89
C ILE A 255 3.03 0.10 -9.25
N GLY A 256 1.76 0.52 -9.39
CA GLY A 256 1.28 1.16 -10.61
C GLY A 256 2.05 2.44 -10.94
N SER A 257 2.28 3.30 -9.95
CA SER A 257 3.05 4.53 -10.11
C SER A 257 4.49 4.25 -10.55
N LEU A 258 5.13 3.24 -9.97
CA LEU A 258 6.46 2.79 -10.33
C LEU A 258 6.53 2.31 -11.79
N ILE A 259 5.57 1.48 -12.21
CA ILE A 259 5.49 0.97 -13.59
C ILE A 259 5.30 2.13 -14.58
N MET A 260 4.38 3.04 -14.30
CA MET A 260 4.10 4.19 -15.16
C MET A 260 5.26 5.20 -15.23
N THR A 261 6.05 5.31 -14.17
CA THR A 261 7.20 6.22 -14.13
C THR A 261 8.41 5.65 -14.86
N HIS A 262 8.76 4.40 -14.61
CA HIS A 262 10.02 3.82 -15.06
C HIS A 262 9.90 2.91 -16.28
N GLY A 263 8.79 2.18 -16.43
CA GLY A 263 8.59 1.24 -17.54
C GLY A 263 8.77 1.89 -18.91
N ASP A 264 9.23 1.12 -19.88
CA ASP A 264 9.48 1.58 -21.25
C ASP A 264 8.90 0.61 -22.30
N GLU A 265 9.28 0.76 -23.55
CA GLU A 265 8.79 -0.08 -24.66
C GLU A 265 9.24 -1.55 -24.52
N GLN A 266 10.28 -1.83 -23.75
CA GLN A 266 10.84 -3.16 -23.56
C GLN A 266 10.21 -3.89 -22.38
N GLY A 267 9.59 -3.14 -21.44
CA GLY A 267 8.88 -3.72 -20.30
C GLY A 267 9.02 -2.93 -19.01
N LEU A 268 9.14 -3.66 -17.90
CA LEU A 268 9.37 -3.06 -16.58
C LEU A 268 10.80 -2.55 -16.46
N VAL A 269 10.96 -1.50 -15.65
CA VAL A 269 12.24 -1.05 -15.13
C VAL A 269 12.09 -0.95 -13.62
N LEU A 270 12.64 -1.92 -12.89
CA LEU A 270 12.47 -1.99 -11.44
C LEU A 270 13.70 -1.44 -10.72
N PRO A 271 13.53 -0.52 -9.78
CA PRO A 271 14.58 -0.15 -8.86
C PRO A 271 15.10 -1.38 -8.11
N PRO A 272 16.42 -1.56 -7.94
CA PRO A 272 17.00 -2.77 -7.36
C PRO A 272 16.43 -3.13 -5.98
N LYS A 273 16.08 -2.13 -5.16
CA LYS A 273 15.56 -2.37 -3.80
C LYS A 273 14.26 -3.16 -3.78
N VAL A 274 13.40 -2.99 -4.79
CA VAL A 274 12.09 -3.64 -4.86
C VAL A 274 11.99 -4.74 -5.92
N ALA A 275 13.01 -4.93 -6.74
CA ALA A 275 13.03 -5.98 -7.74
C ALA A 275 13.04 -7.38 -7.09
N PRO A 276 12.10 -8.29 -7.42
CA PRO A 276 12.10 -9.66 -6.90
C PRO A 276 13.39 -10.41 -7.23
N THR A 277 13.91 -10.19 -8.43
CA THR A 277 15.22 -10.66 -8.87
C THR A 277 16.06 -9.45 -9.22
N GLN A 278 17.18 -9.26 -8.52
CA GLN A 278 18.11 -8.15 -8.77
C GLN A 278 19.15 -8.50 -9.84
N VAL A 279 19.57 -9.74 -9.84
CA VAL A 279 20.56 -10.26 -10.79
C VAL A 279 20.07 -11.60 -11.35
N VAL A 280 20.09 -11.75 -12.66
CA VAL A 280 19.93 -13.05 -13.30
C VAL A 280 21.21 -13.46 -14.02
N LEU A 281 21.66 -14.66 -13.76
CA LEU A 281 22.82 -15.27 -14.40
C LEU A 281 22.34 -16.19 -15.52
N ILE A 282 22.76 -15.91 -16.75
CA ILE A 282 22.32 -16.64 -17.95
C ILE A 282 23.52 -17.35 -18.56
N PRO A 283 23.56 -18.71 -18.58
CA PRO A 283 24.62 -19.42 -19.26
C PRO A 283 24.54 -19.24 -20.77
N VAL A 284 25.65 -18.87 -21.39
CA VAL A 284 25.79 -18.69 -22.83
C VAL A 284 26.76 -19.73 -23.40
N GLY A 285 26.54 -20.18 -24.62
CA GLY A 285 27.35 -21.19 -25.29
C GLY A 285 26.95 -22.64 -24.95
N PRO A 286 27.85 -23.63 -25.12
CA PRO A 286 27.51 -25.03 -24.95
C PRO A 286 27.51 -25.50 -23.49
N TRP A 287 26.87 -24.75 -22.60
CA TRP A 287 26.90 -24.98 -21.15
C TRP A 287 26.39 -26.38 -20.75
N LYS A 288 25.46 -26.98 -21.50
CA LYS A 288 24.99 -28.36 -21.26
C LYS A 288 26.07 -29.42 -21.52
N LYS A 289 27.05 -29.10 -22.40
CA LYS A 289 28.19 -29.97 -22.70
C LYS A 289 29.41 -29.66 -21.86
N ASN A 290 29.39 -28.54 -21.14
CA ASN A 290 30.47 -28.08 -20.28
C ASN A 290 29.95 -27.74 -18.89
N PRO A 291 29.87 -28.71 -17.96
CA PRO A 291 29.40 -28.51 -16.60
C PRO A 291 30.08 -27.39 -15.82
N ALA A 292 31.36 -27.13 -16.12
CA ALA A 292 32.14 -26.08 -15.44
C ALA A 292 31.53 -24.67 -15.59
N ILE A 293 30.73 -24.44 -16.63
CA ILE A 293 29.99 -23.17 -16.80
C ILE A 293 28.92 -23.02 -15.71
N LEU A 294 28.11 -24.06 -15.47
CA LEU A 294 27.09 -24.03 -14.42
C LEU A 294 27.71 -23.96 -13.01
N GLU A 295 28.77 -24.76 -12.77
CA GLU A 295 29.50 -24.72 -11.50
C GLU A 295 29.99 -23.29 -11.19
N LYS A 296 30.51 -22.59 -12.20
CA LYS A 296 30.98 -21.20 -12.02
C LYS A 296 29.83 -20.23 -11.78
N LEU A 297 28.66 -20.42 -12.43
CA LEU A 297 27.47 -19.60 -12.17
C LEU A 297 26.90 -19.86 -10.77
N GLU A 298 26.93 -21.11 -10.29
CA GLU A 298 26.50 -21.47 -8.93
C GLU A 298 27.42 -20.85 -7.86
N GLU A 299 28.74 -20.86 -8.08
CA GLU A 299 29.69 -20.16 -7.21
C GLU A 299 29.40 -18.67 -7.16
N LEU A 300 29.23 -18.00 -8.32
CA LEU A 300 28.92 -16.59 -8.40
C LEU A 300 27.56 -16.27 -7.76
N GLN A 301 26.55 -17.10 -7.99
CA GLN A 301 25.26 -16.94 -7.33
C GLN A 301 25.39 -16.99 -5.81
N LYS A 302 26.20 -17.93 -5.30
CA LYS A 302 26.44 -18.08 -3.86
C LYS A 302 27.14 -16.84 -3.27
N GLU A 303 28.14 -16.32 -3.96
CA GLU A 303 28.84 -15.10 -3.56
C GLU A 303 27.91 -13.88 -3.52
N LEU A 304 27.10 -13.69 -4.58
CA LEU A 304 26.16 -12.58 -4.67
C LEU A 304 25.04 -12.68 -3.63
N LYS A 305 24.53 -13.90 -3.38
CA LYS A 305 23.55 -14.14 -2.29
C LYS A 305 24.14 -13.85 -0.91
N ALA A 306 25.40 -14.22 -0.69
CA ALA A 306 26.11 -13.90 0.56
C ALA A 306 26.30 -12.39 0.75
N ALA A 307 26.38 -11.63 -0.34
CA ALA A 307 26.39 -10.16 -0.33
C ALA A 307 24.98 -9.55 -0.17
N GLY A 308 23.94 -10.35 0.03
CA GLY A 308 22.55 -9.90 0.28
C GLY A 308 21.74 -9.63 -0.98
N LEU A 309 22.20 -10.05 -2.17
CA LEU A 309 21.48 -9.86 -3.43
C LEU A 309 20.51 -11.02 -3.71
N ARG A 310 19.36 -10.67 -4.33
CA ARG A 310 18.38 -11.64 -4.85
C ARG A 310 18.81 -12.07 -6.25
N VAL A 311 19.32 -13.30 -6.37
CA VAL A 311 19.97 -13.80 -7.60
C VAL A 311 19.31 -15.09 -8.07
N LYS A 312 19.00 -15.16 -9.37
CA LYS A 312 18.54 -16.38 -10.05
C LYS A 312 19.54 -16.82 -11.12
N ILE A 313 19.61 -18.12 -11.39
CA ILE A 313 20.24 -18.69 -12.57
C ILE A 313 19.11 -19.11 -13.50
N ASP A 314 19.18 -18.73 -14.78
CA ASP A 314 18.27 -19.20 -15.80
C ASP A 314 18.96 -20.28 -16.66
N ASP A 315 18.85 -21.51 -16.20
CA ASP A 315 19.36 -22.72 -16.86
C ASP A 315 18.32 -23.44 -17.73
N THR A 316 17.22 -22.75 -18.06
CA THR A 316 16.19 -23.29 -18.99
C THR A 316 16.75 -23.55 -20.39
N ASP A 317 16.02 -24.31 -21.19
CA ASP A 317 16.44 -24.71 -22.55
C ASP A 317 16.25 -23.62 -23.62
N ASN A 318 15.72 -22.48 -23.24
CA ASN A 318 15.54 -21.34 -24.13
C ASN A 318 16.87 -20.77 -24.64
N SER A 319 16.83 -20.16 -25.83
CA SER A 319 17.99 -19.47 -26.37
C SER A 319 18.43 -18.31 -25.47
N PRO A 320 19.74 -17.97 -25.42
CA PRO A 320 20.19 -16.82 -24.63
C PRO A 320 19.45 -15.52 -24.97
N GLY A 321 19.23 -15.24 -26.24
CA GLY A 321 18.48 -14.04 -26.68
C GLY A 321 17.05 -14.00 -26.12
N PHE A 322 16.34 -15.14 -26.11
CA PHE A 322 15.02 -15.24 -25.50
C PHE A 322 15.08 -14.94 -23.99
N LYS A 323 16.03 -15.54 -23.27
CA LYS A 323 16.21 -15.32 -21.84
C LYS A 323 16.51 -13.86 -21.52
N PHE A 324 17.41 -13.22 -22.27
CA PHE A 324 17.72 -11.79 -22.06
C PHE A 324 16.48 -10.92 -22.24
N ASN A 325 15.69 -11.15 -23.29
CA ASN A 325 14.46 -10.40 -23.54
C ASN A 325 13.39 -10.64 -22.46
N GLU A 326 13.23 -11.89 -22.01
CA GLU A 326 12.28 -12.26 -20.96
C GLU A 326 12.60 -11.55 -19.63
N TRP A 327 13.86 -11.57 -19.21
CA TRP A 327 14.28 -10.91 -17.99
C TRP A 327 14.32 -9.39 -18.09
N GLU A 328 14.51 -8.85 -19.31
CA GLU A 328 14.34 -7.43 -19.60
C GLU A 328 12.89 -6.99 -19.42
N LEU A 329 11.96 -7.72 -20.01
CA LEU A 329 10.54 -7.48 -19.88
C LEU A 329 10.09 -7.48 -18.41
N ARG A 330 10.65 -8.37 -17.58
CA ARG A 330 10.40 -8.47 -16.15
C ARG A 330 11.09 -7.39 -15.32
N GLY A 331 11.89 -6.54 -15.92
CA GLY A 331 12.56 -5.41 -15.28
C GLY A 331 13.70 -5.79 -14.35
N VAL A 332 14.35 -6.94 -14.57
CA VAL A 332 15.52 -7.34 -13.76
C VAL A 332 16.65 -6.34 -13.96
N PRO A 333 17.17 -5.72 -12.87
CA PRO A 333 18.16 -4.65 -12.97
C PRO A 333 19.48 -5.07 -13.63
N MET A 334 19.92 -6.31 -13.40
CA MET A 334 21.20 -6.81 -13.93
C MET A 334 21.09 -8.20 -14.53
N ARG A 335 21.61 -8.34 -15.74
CA ARG A 335 21.65 -9.59 -16.49
C ARG A 335 23.07 -9.87 -16.98
#